data_3f8326c1c8ac52910007bd804ad0588e
#
_entry.id   3f8326c1c8ac52910007bd804ad0588e
#
_cell.length_a   1.000
_cell.length_b   1.000
_cell.length_c   1.000
_cell.angle_alpha   90.00
_cell.angle_beta   90.00
_cell.angle_gamma   90.00
#
_symmetry.space_group_name_H-M   'P 1'
#
loop_
_entity.id
_entity.type
_entity.pdbx_description
1 polymer ?
#
loop_
_entity_poly.entity_id
_entity_poly.type
_entity_poly.pdbx_seq_one_letter_code
_entity_poly.pdbx_strand_id
1 'polypeptide(L)'
;MIRTIWTTLVALATLMWWGPAVIWQAPRGRKPGAWYTAVTRRWARSIIWASGCPIVIHGRENVRDDVPQVIASNHISWFDVFALASIIEVQYHFVAKKELLKVPLFGRALEAAGHITIDRSNRERAIESLRAAGEKIRHTPGAVVIFPEGTRSRNG
;
A
#
# COMPACT_ATOMS: atom_id res chain seq x y z
N MET A 1 10.49 22.44 -7.01
CA MET A 1 11.27 22.25 -5.77
C MET A 1 10.47 22.50 -4.50
N ILE A 2 9.87 23.68 -4.28
CA ILE A 2 9.09 23.98 -3.05
C ILE A 2 7.97 22.96 -2.80
N ARG A 3 7.19 22.63 -3.83
CA ARG A 3 6.10 21.64 -3.73
C ARG A 3 6.61 20.25 -3.34
N THR A 4 7.75 19.81 -3.87
CA THR A 4 8.35 18.51 -3.51
C THR A 4 8.75 18.48 -2.04
N ILE A 5 9.42 19.55 -1.57
CA ILE A 5 9.80 19.68 -0.15
C ILE A 5 8.56 19.65 0.74
N TRP A 6 7.55 20.46 0.40
CA TRP A 6 6.28 20.50 1.12
C TRP A 6 5.62 19.11 1.20
N THR A 7 5.47 18.43 0.07
CA THR A 7 4.87 17.09 0.00
C THR A 7 5.65 16.09 0.86
N THR A 8 7.00 16.16 0.82
CA THR A 8 7.85 15.29 1.64
C THR A 8 7.66 15.57 3.13
N LEU A 9 7.60 16.84 3.54
CA LEU A 9 7.36 17.22 4.93
C LEU A 9 5.99 16.72 5.41
N VAL A 10 4.94 16.87 4.60
CA VAL A 10 3.61 16.36 4.92
C VAL A 10 3.61 14.84 5.03
N ALA A 11 4.29 14.14 4.11
CA ALA A 11 4.40 12.69 4.15
C ALA A 11 5.08 12.20 5.44
N LEU A 12 6.18 12.84 5.85
CA LEU A 12 6.89 12.52 7.07
C LEU A 12 6.07 12.86 8.33
N ALA A 13 5.50 14.05 8.40
CA ALA A 13 4.69 14.48 9.53
C ALA A 13 3.48 13.56 9.75
N THR A 14 2.77 13.22 8.68
CA THR A 14 1.61 12.33 8.76
C THR A 14 2.00 10.87 9.02
N LEU A 15 3.18 10.41 8.56
CA LEU A 15 3.73 9.11 8.94
C LEU A 15 4.07 9.09 10.45
N MET A 16 4.67 10.14 10.98
CA MET A 16 4.98 10.27 12.41
C MET A 16 3.71 10.31 13.27
N TRP A 17 2.62 10.83 12.74
CA TRP A 17 1.31 10.88 13.43
C TRP A 17 0.60 9.53 13.42
N TRP A 18 0.46 8.91 12.24
CA TRP A 18 -0.33 7.69 12.05
C TRP A 18 0.47 6.40 12.28
N GLY A 19 1.77 6.40 12.01
CA GLY A 19 2.62 5.22 12.12
C GLY A 19 2.61 4.59 13.51
N PRO A 20 2.82 5.33 14.60
CA PRO A 20 2.75 4.79 15.95
C PRO A 20 1.38 4.17 16.28
N ALA A 21 0.29 4.79 15.84
CA ALA A 21 -1.06 4.27 16.06
C ALA A 21 -1.27 2.92 15.36
N VAL A 22 -0.80 2.80 14.11
CA VAL A 22 -0.83 1.55 13.33
C VAL A 22 -0.03 0.45 14.03
N ILE A 23 1.20 0.76 14.45
CA ILE A 23 2.08 -0.20 15.13
C ILE A 23 1.50 -0.63 16.48
N TRP A 24 0.95 0.30 17.24
CA TRP A 24 0.40 0.03 18.57
C TRP A 24 -0.86 -0.87 18.53
N GLN A 25 -1.63 -0.81 17.46
CA GLN A 25 -2.80 -1.68 17.26
C GLN A 25 -2.41 -3.13 16.90
N ALA A 26 -1.24 -3.35 16.29
CA ALA A 26 -0.82 -4.66 15.78
C ALA A 26 -0.76 -5.76 16.87
N PRO A 27 -0.19 -5.52 18.09
CA PRO A 27 -0.04 -6.57 19.11
C PRO A 27 -1.36 -7.06 19.72
N ARG A 28 -2.47 -6.38 19.45
CA ARG A 28 -3.78 -6.70 20.03
C ARG A 28 -4.53 -7.81 19.32
N GLY A 29 -3.83 -8.60 18.47
CA GLY A 29 -4.41 -9.72 17.73
C GLY A 29 -5.49 -9.32 16.72
N ARG A 30 -5.68 -8.04 16.50
CA ARG A 30 -6.62 -7.56 15.50
C ARG A 30 -6.00 -7.77 14.13
N LYS A 31 -6.66 -8.62 13.33
CA LYS A 31 -6.29 -8.78 11.92
C LYS A 31 -6.34 -7.41 11.24
N PRO A 32 -5.40 -7.10 10.34
CA PRO A 32 -5.50 -5.92 9.49
C PRO A 32 -6.89 -5.90 8.84
N GLY A 33 -7.63 -4.83 9.05
CA GLY A 33 -9.03 -4.71 8.62
C GLY A 33 -9.33 -3.28 8.18
N ALA A 34 -10.61 -2.96 8.10
CA ALA A 34 -11.11 -1.66 7.60
C ALA A 34 -10.44 -0.44 8.27
N TRP A 35 -10.09 -0.53 9.55
CA TRP A 35 -9.41 0.55 10.25
C TRP A 35 -8.03 0.85 9.65
N TYR A 36 -7.21 -0.19 9.40
CA TYR A 36 -5.87 -0.02 8.80
C TYR A 36 -5.97 0.57 7.40
N THR A 37 -6.90 0.06 6.60
CA THR A 37 -7.19 0.60 5.26
C THR A 37 -7.60 2.08 5.33
N ALA A 38 -8.47 2.45 6.27
CA ALA A 38 -8.91 3.82 6.47
C ALA A 38 -7.76 4.76 6.87
N VAL A 39 -6.87 4.31 7.76
CA VAL A 39 -5.69 5.10 8.19
C VAL A 39 -4.71 5.26 7.03
N THR A 40 -4.36 4.18 6.33
CA THR A 40 -3.45 4.23 5.18
C THR A 40 -4.03 5.13 4.08
N ARG A 41 -5.33 5.07 3.82
CA ARG A 41 -6.01 5.92 2.85
C ARG A 41 -5.95 7.40 3.26
N ARG A 42 -6.17 7.74 4.53
CA ARG A 42 -6.04 9.12 5.01
C ARG A 42 -4.63 9.64 4.85
N TRP A 43 -3.64 8.82 5.19
CA TRP A 43 -2.23 9.14 4.98
C TRP A 43 -1.91 9.39 3.51
N ALA A 44 -2.31 8.49 2.63
CA ALA A 44 -2.11 8.65 1.19
C ALA A 44 -2.81 9.90 0.63
N ARG A 45 -4.06 10.15 1.04
CA ARG A 45 -4.81 11.36 0.64
C ARG A 45 -4.12 12.66 1.06
N SER A 46 -3.50 12.71 2.25
CA SER A 46 -2.74 13.90 2.67
C SER A 46 -1.53 14.17 1.79
N ILE A 47 -0.85 13.12 1.32
CA ILE A 47 0.29 13.24 0.39
C ILE A 47 -0.17 13.72 -0.99
N ILE A 48 -1.24 13.13 -1.53
CA ILE A 48 -1.83 13.55 -2.82
C ILE A 48 -2.30 15.01 -2.73
N TRP A 49 -3.00 15.40 -1.67
CA TRP A 49 -3.40 16.77 -1.45
C TRP A 49 -2.20 17.73 -1.42
N ALA A 50 -1.16 17.40 -0.66
CA ALA A 50 0.05 18.22 -0.55
C ALA A 50 0.80 18.35 -1.87
N SER A 51 0.75 17.31 -2.72
CA SER A 51 1.36 17.34 -4.05
C SER A 51 0.60 18.26 -5.03
N GLY A 52 -0.69 18.53 -4.76
CA GLY A 52 -1.57 19.25 -5.67
C GLY A 52 -1.82 18.52 -7.00
N CYS A 53 -1.57 17.21 -7.05
CA CYS A 53 -1.88 16.39 -8.22
C CYS A 53 -3.34 15.95 -8.18
N PRO A 54 -4.18 16.33 -9.15
CA PRO A 54 -5.55 15.84 -9.22
C PRO A 54 -5.55 14.35 -9.57
N ILE A 55 -6.48 13.59 -8.98
CA ILE A 55 -6.76 12.21 -9.38
C ILE A 55 -8.12 12.18 -10.05
N VAL A 56 -8.16 11.64 -11.25
CA VAL A 56 -9.41 11.33 -11.96
C VAL A 56 -9.60 9.83 -11.92
N ILE A 57 -10.76 9.38 -11.50
CA ILE A 57 -11.08 7.96 -11.32
C ILE A 57 -12.14 7.58 -12.33
N HIS A 58 -11.85 6.55 -13.12
CA HIS A 58 -12.81 5.91 -14.02
C HIS A 58 -12.90 4.43 -13.65
N GLY A 59 -14.09 3.83 -13.77
CA GLY A 59 -14.29 2.40 -13.55
C GLY A 59 -14.22 1.97 -12.08
N ARG A 60 -14.55 2.86 -11.15
CA ARG A 60 -14.55 2.55 -9.70
C ARG A 60 -15.47 1.38 -9.37
N GLU A 61 -16.56 1.24 -10.10
CA GLU A 61 -17.56 0.17 -10.00
C GLU A 61 -16.99 -1.22 -10.29
N ASN A 62 -15.81 -1.30 -10.94
CA ASN A 62 -15.13 -2.57 -11.19
C ASN A 62 -14.40 -3.11 -9.94
N VAL A 63 -14.20 -2.29 -8.92
CA VAL A 63 -13.60 -2.73 -7.66
C VAL A 63 -14.72 -3.19 -6.73
N ARG A 64 -14.79 -4.50 -6.52
CA ARG A 64 -15.84 -5.15 -5.72
C ARG A 64 -15.42 -5.23 -4.26
N ASP A 65 -16.37 -5.15 -3.35
CA ASP A 65 -16.17 -5.23 -1.90
C ASP A 65 -16.53 -6.60 -1.30
N ASP A 66 -17.18 -7.45 -2.09
CA ASP A 66 -17.72 -8.75 -1.68
C ASP A 66 -16.86 -9.95 -2.07
N VAL A 67 -15.82 -9.76 -2.89
CA VAL A 67 -14.95 -10.84 -3.39
C VAL A 67 -13.47 -10.55 -3.22
N PRO A 68 -12.63 -11.59 -3.09
CA PRO A 68 -11.20 -11.43 -3.22
C PRO A 68 -10.83 -11.08 -4.68
N GLN A 69 -9.91 -10.12 -4.85
CA GLN A 69 -9.50 -9.66 -6.17
C GLN A 69 -8.04 -9.23 -6.21
N VAL A 70 -7.49 -9.18 -7.42
CA VAL A 70 -6.15 -8.65 -7.67
C VAL A 70 -6.28 -7.38 -8.50
N ILE A 71 -5.71 -6.29 -8.01
CA ILE A 71 -5.59 -5.03 -8.75
C ILE A 71 -4.16 -4.96 -9.29
N ALA A 72 -4.01 -5.14 -10.59
CA ALA A 72 -2.74 -5.01 -11.28
C ALA A 72 -2.64 -3.62 -11.92
N SER A 73 -1.55 -2.91 -11.63
CA SER A 73 -1.31 -1.55 -12.14
C SER A 73 0.08 -1.45 -12.75
N ASN A 74 0.25 -0.59 -13.75
CA ASN A 74 1.56 -0.13 -14.18
C ASN A 74 2.25 0.66 -13.05
N HIS A 75 3.58 0.78 -13.10
CA HIS A 75 4.36 1.45 -12.07
C HIS A 75 5.43 2.36 -12.67
N ILE A 76 5.20 3.66 -12.61
CA ILE A 76 6.14 4.67 -13.12
C ILE A 76 6.69 5.58 -12.00
N SER A 77 5.96 5.71 -10.91
CA SER A 77 6.30 6.63 -9.82
C SER A 77 5.99 6.06 -8.44
N TRP A 78 6.64 6.58 -7.40
CA TRP A 78 6.21 6.39 -6.02
C TRP A 78 4.77 6.88 -5.78
N PHE A 79 4.33 7.86 -6.56
CA PHE A 79 2.99 8.40 -6.46
C PHE A 79 1.89 7.39 -6.84
N ASP A 80 2.19 6.38 -7.65
CA ASP A 80 1.22 5.34 -8.00
C ASP A 80 0.72 4.61 -6.75
N VAL A 81 1.63 4.34 -5.81
CA VAL A 81 1.28 3.70 -4.52
C VAL A 81 0.33 4.58 -3.72
N PHE A 82 0.63 5.88 -3.62
CA PHE A 82 -0.23 6.83 -2.89
C PHE A 82 -1.55 7.08 -3.61
N ALA A 83 -1.54 7.17 -4.95
CA ALA A 83 -2.74 7.32 -5.73
C ALA A 83 -3.70 6.14 -5.48
N LEU A 84 -3.24 4.90 -5.67
CA LEU A 84 -4.03 3.70 -5.43
C LEU A 84 -4.49 3.60 -3.98
N ALA A 85 -3.58 3.81 -3.00
CA ALA A 85 -3.93 3.78 -1.59
C ALA A 85 -4.98 4.83 -1.19
N SER A 86 -5.03 5.96 -1.90
CA SER A 86 -5.97 7.05 -1.62
C SER A 86 -7.39 6.78 -2.12
N ILE A 87 -7.54 5.95 -3.17
CA ILE A 87 -8.81 5.74 -3.89
C ILE A 87 -9.45 4.38 -3.61
N ILE A 88 -8.66 3.33 -3.31
CA ILE A 88 -9.20 2.00 -3.03
C ILE A 88 -9.95 2.02 -1.69
N GLU A 89 -11.22 1.64 -1.72
CA GLU A 89 -12.10 1.68 -0.53
C GLU A 89 -12.25 0.34 0.17
N VAL A 90 -12.05 -0.74 -0.56
CA VAL A 90 -12.04 -2.10 0.00
C VAL A 90 -10.76 -2.32 0.81
N GLN A 91 -10.74 -3.34 1.65
CA GLN A 91 -9.50 -3.75 2.32
C GLN A 91 -8.49 -4.18 1.27
N TYR A 92 -7.25 -3.72 1.39
CA TYR A 92 -6.21 -4.07 0.41
C TYR A 92 -4.84 -4.32 1.06
N HIS A 93 -4.03 -5.09 0.34
CA HIS A 93 -2.66 -5.38 0.69
C HIS A 93 -1.76 -5.13 -0.51
N PHE A 94 -0.77 -4.25 -0.38
CA PHE A 94 0.25 -4.06 -1.41
C PHE A 94 1.28 -5.19 -1.36
N VAL A 95 1.77 -5.58 -2.53
CA VAL A 95 2.98 -6.39 -2.66
C VAL A 95 4.18 -5.45 -2.72
N ALA A 96 4.94 -5.42 -1.65
CA ALA A 96 6.03 -4.48 -1.41
C ALA A 96 7.40 -5.19 -1.40
N LYS A 97 8.46 -4.43 -1.68
CA LYS A 97 9.83 -4.92 -1.61
C LYS A 97 10.25 -5.13 -0.14
N LYS A 98 10.86 -6.28 0.18
CA LYS A 98 11.31 -6.65 1.54
C LYS A 98 12.19 -5.59 2.21
N GLU A 99 13.03 -4.91 1.42
CA GLU A 99 13.93 -3.87 1.93
C GLU A 99 13.22 -2.68 2.54
N LEU A 100 11.94 -2.45 2.20
CA LEU A 100 11.13 -1.40 2.83
C LEU A 100 10.89 -1.65 4.32
N LEU A 101 10.99 -2.90 4.79
CA LEU A 101 10.93 -3.23 6.21
C LEU A 101 12.08 -2.61 7.01
N LYS A 102 13.20 -2.28 6.36
CA LYS A 102 14.35 -1.65 7.00
C LYS A 102 14.16 -0.14 7.25
N VAL A 103 13.15 0.47 6.63
CA VAL A 103 12.87 1.90 6.82
C VAL A 103 12.23 2.11 8.20
N PRO A 104 12.87 2.90 9.09
CA PRO A 104 12.35 3.13 10.43
C PRO A 104 10.90 3.61 10.41
N LEU A 105 10.11 3.18 11.37
CA LEU A 105 8.68 3.47 11.51
C LEU A 105 7.83 2.95 10.34
N PHE A 106 8.18 3.30 9.09
CA PHE A 106 7.43 2.88 7.90
C PHE A 106 7.40 1.37 7.73
N GLY A 107 8.54 0.69 7.87
CA GLY A 107 8.62 -0.77 7.73
C GLY A 107 7.75 -1.49 8.75
N ARG A 108 7.79 -1.05 10.02
CA ARG A 108 6.94 -1.60 11.08
C ARG A 108 5.46 -1.32 10.84
N ALA A 109 5.12 -0.15 10.34
CA ALA A 109 3.73 0.19 9.99
C ALA A 109 3.23 -0.64 8.79
N LEU A 110 4.10 -0.86 7.78
CA LEU A 110 3.81 -1.70 6.62
C LEU A 110 3.49 -3.16 7.04
N GLU A 111 4.29 -3.71 7.92
CA GLU A 111 4.10 -5.05 8.48
C GLU A 111 2.82 -5.14 9.33
N ALA A 112 2.63 -4.16 10.22
CA ALA A 112 1.46 -4.08 11.07
C ALA A 112 0.15 -3.94 10.28
N ALA A 113 0.18 -3.24 9.15
CA ALA A 113 -0.94 -3.13 8.22
C ALA A 113 -1.17 -4.42 7.40
N GLY A 114 -0.30 -5.43 7.54
CA GLY A 114 -0.44 -6.74 6.90
C GLY A 114 -0.12 -6.72 5.41
N HIS A 115 0.65 -5.75 4.93
CA HIS A 115 1.12 -5.75 3.54
C HIS A 115 2.04 -6.94 3.27
N ILE A 116 2.05 -7.41 2.03
CA ILE A 116 2.81 -8.57 1.60
C ILE A 116 4.21 -8.11 1.20
N THR A 117 5.24 -8.67 1.80
CA THR A 117 6.61 -8.34 1.42
C THR A 117 7.26 -9.50 0.68
N ILE A 118 7.94 -9.20 -0.42
CA ILE A 118 8.64 -10.19 -1.25
C ILE A 118 10.12 -9.87 -1.38
N ASP A 119 10.91 -10.92 -1.38
CA ASP A 119 12.33 -10.87 -1.73
C ASP A 119 12.47 -11.03 -3.25
N ARG A 120 12.67 -9.90 -3.95
CA ARG A 120 12.80 -9.89 -5.41
C ARG A 120 14.14 -10.40 -5.92
N SER A 121 15.12 -10.59 -5.03
CA SER A 121 16.42 -11.15 -5.38
C SER A 121 16.38 -12.68 -5.54
N ASN A 122 15.35 -13.33 -4.99
CA ASN A 122 15.14 -14.76 -5.08
C ASN A 122 13.74 -15.07 -5.63
N ARG A 123 13.69 -15.52 -6.87
CA ARG A 123 12.44 -15.82 -7.59
C ARG A 123 11.58 -16.87 -6.88
N GLU A 124 12.19 -17.92 -6.37
CA GLU A 124 11.46 -19.01 -5.71
C GLU A 124 10.79 -18.54 -4.42
N ARG A 125 11.54 -17.81 -3.57
CA ARG A 125 10.99 -17.19 -2.35
C ARG A 125 9.92 -16.15 -2.65
N ALA A 126 10.07 -15.39 -3.73
CA ALA A 126 9.05 -14.44 -4.16
C ALA A 126 7.75 -15.15 -4.54
N ILE A 127 7.83 -16.24 -5.31
CA ILE A 127 6.66 -17.05 -5.70
C ILE A 127 6.00 -17.68 -4.47
N GLU A 128 6.80 -18.24 -3.55
CA GLU A 128 6.29 -18.82 -2.30
C GLU A 128 5.55 -17.78 -1.45
N SER A 129 6.14 -16.60 -1.28
CA SER A 129 5.50 -15.48 -0.55
C SER A 129 4.18 -15.04 -1.20
N LEU A 130 4.13 -14.98 -2.53
CA LEU A 130 2.92 -14.64 -3.26
C LEU A 130 1.85 -15.72 -3.16
N ARG A 131 2.22 -17.00 -3.19
CA ARG A 131 1.30 -18.13 -2.98
C ARG A 131 0.71 -18.09 -1.58
N ALA A 132 1.55 -17.96 -0.55
CA ALA A 132 1.11 -17.85 0.83
C ALA A 132 0.16 -16.65 1.05
N ALA A 133 0.47 -15.52 0.41
CA ALA A 133 -0.39 -14.36 0.43
C ALA A 133 -1.73 -14.60 -0.28
N GLY A 134 -1.71 -15.26 -1.45
CA GLY A 134 -2.89 -15.63 -2.20
C GLY A 134 -3.83 -16.53 -1.39
N GLU A 135 -3.29 -17.55 -0.73
CA GLU A 135 -4.08 -18.42 0.15
C GLU A 135 -4.71 -17.65 1.32
N LYS A 136 -3.94 -16.74 1.95
CA LYS A 136 -4.43 -15.94 3.08
C LYS A 136 -5.62 -15.05 2.73
N ILE A 137 -5.66 -14.52 1.49
CA ILE A 137 -6.72 -13.60 1.05
C ILE A 137 -7.86 -14.30 0.29
N ARG A 138 -7.66 -15.54 -0.16
CA ARG A 138 -8.62 -16.29 -0.99
C ARG A 138 -10.04 -16.34 -0.40
N HIS A 139 -10.13 -16.33 0.93
CA HIS A 139 -11.39 -16.46 1.66
C HIS A 139 -11.82 -15.17 2.37
N THR A 140 -11.18 -14.06 2.05
CA THR A 140 -11.48 -12.76 2.69
C THR A 140 -11.73 -11.73 1.61
N PRO A 141 -12.89 -11.07 1.60
CA PRO A 141 -13.14 -9.96 0.67
C PRO A 141 -12.06 -8.90 0.78
N GLY A 142 -11.60 -8.39 -0.37
CA GLY A 142 -10.56 -7.39 -0.42
C GLY A 142 -9.68 -7.49 -1.66
N ALA A 143 -8.61 -6.73 -1.70
CA ALA A 143 -7.74 -6.66 -2.87
C ALA A 143 -6.26 -6.90 -2.52
N VAL A 144 -5.55 -7.57 -3.41
CA VAL A 144 -4.08 -7.49 -3.48
C VAL A 144 -3.70 -6.58 -4.61
N VAL A 145 -2.92 -5.56 -4.29
CA VAL A 145 -2.42 -4.59 -5.26
C VAL A 145 -1.00 -4.97 -5.64
N ILE A 146 -0.80 -5.22 -6.92
CA ILE A 146 0.49 -5.61 -7.48
C ILE A 146 0.92 -4.66 -8.59
N PHE A 147 2.22 -4.52 -8.74
CA PHE A 147 2.86 -3.91 -9.89
C PHE A 147 3.60 -5.03 -10.63
N PRO A 148 3.02 -5.62 -11.68
CA PRO A 148 3.55 -6.83 -12.33
C PRO A 148 4.98 -6.66 -12.87
N GLU A 149 5.36 -5.44 -13.22
CA GLU A 149 6.71 -5.10 -13.68
C GLU A 149 7.80 -5.34 -12.62
N GLY A 150 7.41 -5.43 -11.35
CA GLY A 150 8.33 -5.63 -10.22
C GLY A 150 9.28 -4.47 -9.94
N THR A 151 9.30 -3.45 -10.80
CA THR A 151 10.09 -2.22 -10.67
C THR A 151 9.37 -1.09 -11.40
N ARG A 152 9.81 0.14 -11.16
CA ARG A 152 9.27 1.30 -11.90
C ARG A 152 9.76 1.27 -13.34
N SER A 153 8.82 1.45 -14.27
CA SER A 153 9.14 1.62 -15.69
C SER A 153 10.04 2.83 -15.91
N ARG A 154 10.97 2.72 -16.85
CA ARG A 154 11.85 3.83 -17.24
C ARG A 154 11.25 4.70 -18.34
N ASN A 155 10.30 4.17 -19.09
CA ASN A 155 9.78 4.78 -20.30
C ASN A 155 8.26 5.09 -20.23
N GLY A 156 7.63 4.88 -19.09
CA GLY A 156 6.19 5.10 -18.90
C GLY A 156 5.37 3.86 -19.20
#